data_410e9b213cb89f0c294a2795a3da294e
#
_entry.id   410e9b213cb89f0c294a2795a3da294e
#
_cell.length_a   1.000
_cell.length_b   1.000
_cell.length_c   1.000
_cell.angle_alpha   90.00
_cell.angle_beta   90.00
_cell.angle_gamma   90.00
#
_symmetry.space_group_name_H-M   'P 1'
#
loop_
_entity.id
_entity.type
_entity.pdbx_description
1 polymer ?
#
loop_
_entity_poly.entity_id
_entity_poly.type
_entity_poly.pdbx_seq_one_letter_code
_entity_poly.pdbx_strand_id
1 'polypeptide(L)'
;MGNSIYKETNMGALKDYFDEVENQYYHIVEDENEMKWFFDHIISKPEPWESYMICLSARSKKLTPDEREMYQLGRGEMMRTEIIRSKGGNWNFNIYKQGSYKYNCNKNAMLTKTGLSYPEKCLVCYAYVNPSDELKCVSDTFEFYNKIQQELIESYRKDSKDGIEDHLTKFPKVFEHLRSCHATNLSRRIWRDIDIDLIDELKEDKEKRKEIEENLEFEFTEKFGKSNFVIIETSGGYHCLIRVSSINSNLKTFCEKLNLIGIFFEEIKLTEAGSQFVPLPGTLQYGNLVKIINKEDFNEV
;
A
#
# COMPACT_ATOMS: atom_id res chain seq x y z
N MET A 1 31.75 5.40 48.94
CA MET A 1 30.90 6.24 48.08
C MET A 1 31.45 6.29 46.65
N GLY A 2 31.55 5.19 45.94
CA GLY A 2 32.23 5.14 44.60
C GLY A 2 31.53 4.36 43.51
N ASN A 3 30.34 3.77 43.78
CA ASN A 3 29.69 2.84 42.81
C ASN A 3 28.42 3.36 42.13
N SER A 4 27.98 4.61 42.39
CA SER A 4 26.73 5.14 41.82
C SER A 4 26.96 5.86 40.49
N ILE A 5 28.09 6.56 40.35
CA ILE A 5 28.35 7.41 39.17
C ILE A 5 28.65 6.59 37.90
N TYR A 6 29.29 5.42 38.02
CA TYR A 6 29.62 4.55 36.87
C TYR A 6 28.41 3.81 36.29
N LYS A 7 27.33 3.59 37.09
CA LYS A 7 26.10 2.96 36.57
C LYS A 7 25.22 3.92 35.75
N GLU A 8 25.14 5.19 36.18
CA GLU A 8 24.32 6.18 35.48
C GLU A 8 24.92 6.60 34.12
N THR A 9 26.27 6.71 34.05
CA THR A 9 26.97 7.04 32.80
C THR A 9 26.86 5.92 31.75
N ASN A 10 26.89 4.65 32.16
CA ASN A 10 26.73 3.53 31.23
C ASN A 10 25.30 3.37 30.72
N MET A 11 24.27 3.65 31.54
CA MET A 11 22.88 3.59 31.10
C MET A 11 22.52 4.73 30.15
N GLY A 12 23.09 5.93 30.34
CA GLY A 12 22.92 7.04 29.40
C GLY A 12 23.52 6.73 28.03
N ALA A 13 24.77 6.28 28.00
CA ALA A 13 25.46 5.92 26.76
C ALA A 13 24.80 4.75 26.01
N LEU A 14 24.25 3.78 26.74
CA LEU A 14 23.48 2.69 26.15
C LEU A 14 22.15 3.18 25.56
N LYS A 15 21.45 4.07 26.25
CA LYS A 15 20.21 4.67 25.77
C LYS A 15 20.46 5.49 24.52
N ASP A 16 21.48 6.36 24.52
CA ASP A 16 21.85 7.16 23.36
C ASP A 16 22.23 6.28 22.15
N TYR A 17 22.94 5.15 22.41
CA TYR A 17 23.26 4.18 21.37
C TYR A 17 22.02 3.48 20.81
N PHE A 18 21.08 3.06 21.66
CA PHE A 18 19.83 2.45 21.19
C PHE A 18 18.96 3.46 20.42
N ASP A 19 18.85 4.69 20.91
CA ASP A 19 18.13 5.77 20.23
C ASP A 19 18.79 6.09 18.85
N GLU A 20 20.11 6.05 18.76
CA GLU A 20 20.84 6.24 17.50
C GLU A 20 20.62 5.07 16.53
N VAL A 21 20.55 3.82 17.01
CA VAL A 21 20.26 2.63 16.21
C VAL A 21 18.82 2.63 15.74
N GLU A 22 17.84 2.95 16.60
CA GLU A 22 16.43 3.06 16.21
C GLU A 22 16.22 4.14 15.13
N ASN A 23 16.88 5.27 15.24
CA ASN A 23 16.81 6.35 14.24
C ASN A 23 17.34 5.98 12.85
N GLN A 24 18.08 4.85 12.72
CA GLN A 24 18.56 4.36 11.44
C GLN A 24 17.53 3.52 10.67
N TYR A 25 16.38 3.17 11.27
CA TYR A 25 15.37 2.35 10.65
C TYR A 25 14.09 3.14 10.38
N TYR A 26 13.40 2.79 9.30
CA TYR A 26 12.04 3.24 9.05
C TYR A 26 11.08 2.51 9.97
N HIS A 27 10.19 3.26 10.59
CA HIS A 27 9.06 2.74 11.35
C HIS A 27 7.79 2.80 10.48
N ILE A 28 7.44 1.69 9.85
CA ILE A 28 6.27 1.62 8.98
C ILE A 28 5.12 0.88 9.64
N VAL A 29 5.40 -0.25 10.32
CA VAL A 29 4.40 -1.03 11.04
C VAL A 29 4.33 -0.52 12.48
N GLU A 30 3.16 0.00 12.87
CA GLU A 30 2.91 0.61 14.18
C GLU A 30 1.96 -0.23 15.04
N ASP A 31 0.87 -0.73 14.47
CA ASP A 31 -0.13 -1.56 15.16
C ASP A 31 -0.30 -2.92 14.49
N GLU A 32 0.33 -3.93 15.07
CA GLU A 32 0.25 -5.29 14.58
C GLU A 32 -1.14 -5.92 14.74
N ASN A 33 -1.92 -5.52 15.76
CA ASN A 33 -3.27 -6.04 15.98
C ASN A 33 -4.23 -5.54 14.90
N GLU A 34 -4.08 -4.28 14.49
CA GLU A 34 -4.81 -3.69 13.37
C GLU A 34 -4.54 -4.44 12.07
N MET A 35 -3.26 -4.69 11.78
CA MET A 35 -2.84 -5.45 10.61
C MET A 35 -3.34 -6.90 10.66
N LYS A 36 -3.33 -7.52 11.85
CA LYS A 36 -3.83 -8.88 12.03
C LYS A 36 -5.34 -8.97 11.78
N TRP A 37 -6.10 -8.01 12.29
CA TRP A 37 -7.53 -7.93 12.03
C TRP A 37 -7.81 -7.85 10.52
N PHE A 38 -7.10 -6.96 9.83
CA PHE A 38 -7.22 -6.82 8.37
C PHE A 38 -6.90 -8.12 7.64
N PHE A 39 -5.83 -8.80 8.04
CA PHE A 39 -5.49 -10.09 7.47
C PHE A 39 -6.58 -11.15 7.70
N ASP A 40 -7.09 -11.24 8.90
CA ASP A 40 -8.05 -12.29 9.29
C ASP A 40 -9.42 -12.13 8.58
N HIS A 41 -9.85 -10.89 8.27
CA HIS A 41 -11.19 -10.60 7.76
C HIS A 41 -11.22 -10.20 6.28
N ILE A 42 -10.14 -9.61 5.76
CA ILE A 42 -10.11 -9.06 4.40
C ILE A 42 -9.28 -9.93 3.45
N ILE A 43 -8.14 -10.46 3.91
CA ILE A 43 -7.20 -11.20 3.07
C ILE A 43 -7.57 -12.69 3.06
N SER A 44 -8.21 -13.13 1.99
CA SER A 44 -8.58 -14.54 1.86
C SER A 44 -7.35 -15.44 1.65
N LYS A 45 -7.49 -16.73 1.96
CA LYS A 45 -6.43 -17.69 1.63
C LYS A 45 -6.26 -17.76 0.11
N PRO A 46 -5.03 -17.57 -0.42
CA PRO A 46 -4.77 -17.70 -1.85
C PRO A 46 -4.76 -19.15 -2.28
N GLU A 47 -5.21 -19.39 -3.49
CA GLU A 47 -5.02 -20.67 -4.18
C GLU A 47 -3.52 -20.87 -4.51
N PRO A 48 -3.08 -22.11 -4.85
CA PRO A 48 -1.65 -22.37 -5.14
C PRO A 48 -1.03 -21.49 -6.24
N TRP A 49 -1.85 -21.00 -7.16
CA TRP A 49 -1.45 -20.12 -8.27
C TRP A 49 -1.77 -18.64 -8.02
N GLU A 50 -2.16 -18.29 -6.81
CA GLU A 50 -2.49 -16.93 -6.41
C GLU A 50 -1.45 -16.36 -5.45
N SER A 51 -1.32 -15.05 -5.49
CA SER A 51 -0.50 -14.29 -4.54
C SER A 51 -1.12 -12.95 -4.21
N TYR A 52 -0.70 -12.40 -3.09
CA TYR A 52 -0.96 -11.02 -2.72
C TYR A 52 0.30 -10.18 -2.87
N MET A 53 0.12 -8.88 -3.02
CA MET A 53 1.22 -7.95 -3.09
C MET A 53 1.10 -6.89 -2.00
N ILE A 54 2.21 -6.61 -1.33
CA ILE A 54 2.37 -5.47 -0.43
C ILE A 54 3.47 -4.59 -1.02
N CYS A 55 3.26 -3.29 -1.04
CA CYS A 55 4.26 -2.37 -1.55
C CYS A 55 4.46 -1.17 -0.64
N LEU A 56 5.72 -0.77 -0.49
CA LEU A 56 6.12 0.49 0.12
C LEU A 56 6.32 1.52 -0.98
N SER A 57 5.67 2.66 -0.83
CA SER A 57 5.72 3.76 -1.79
C SER A 57 6.15 5.04 -1.10
N ALA A 58 6.95 5.86 -1.77
CA ALA A 58 7.20 7.22 -1.37
C ALA A 58 6.36 8.17 -2.24
N ARG A 59 5.61 9.07 -1.63
CA ARG A 59 4.72 10.01 -2.32
C ARG A 59 5.02 11.45 -1.92
N SER A 60 5.07 12.33 -2.90
CA SER A 60 5.40 13.74 -2.68
C SER A 60 4.24 14.58 -2.10
N LYS A 61 3.05 13.99 -1.84
CA LYS A 61 1.84 14.73 -1.43
C LYS A 61 2.06 15.59 -0.18
N LYS A 62 2.90 15.13 0.76
CA LYS A 62 3.20 15.83 2.04
C LYS A 62 4.56 16.55 2.04
N LEU A 63 5.25 16.63 0.92
CA LEU A 63 6.51 17.36 0.78
C LEU A 63 6.26 18.78 0.29
N THR A 64 7.02 19.74 0.83
CA THR A 64 7.07 21.09 0.30
C THR A 64 7.72 21.11 -1.09
N PRO A 65 7.57 22.17 -1.89
CA PRO A 65 8.24 22.28 -3.18
C PRO A 65 9.75 22.09 -3.09
N ASP A 66 10.40 22.70 -2.11
CA ASP A 66 11.85 22.61 -1.89
C ASP A 66 12.28 21.18 -1.54
N GLU A 67 11.49 20.48 -0.69
CA GLU A 67 11.75 19.09 -0.36
C GLU A 67 11.58 18.17 -1.58
N ARG A 68 10.58 18.43 -2.45
CA ARG A 68 10.40 17.64 -3.69
C ARG A 68 11.61 17.79 -4.61
N GLU A 69 12.16 19.00 -4.72
CA GLU A 69 13.36 19.26 -5.48
C GLU A 69 14.58 18.59 -4.86
N MET A 70 14.77 18.74 -3.54
CA MET A 70 15.88 18.15 -2.79
C MET A 70 15.92 16.62 -2.92
N TYR A 71 14.76 15.95 -2.80
CA TYR A 71 14.68 14.48 -2.89
C TYR A 71 14.49 13.98 -4.32
N GLN A 72 14.28 14.86 -5.30
CA GLN A 72 13.92 14.54 -6.69
C GLN A 72 12.78 13.50 -6.78
N LEU A 73 11.81 13.61 -5.88
CA LEU A 73 10.67 12.71 -5.79
C LEU A 73 9.53 13.20 -6.67
N GLY A 74 9.14 12.40 -7.66
CA GLY A 74 7.96 12.63 -8.50
C GLY A 74 6.65 12.50 -7.70
N ARG A 75 5.51 12.35 -8.41
CA ARG A 75 4.19 12.20 -7.75
C ARG A 75 4.11 11.00 -6.82
N GLY A 76 4.84 9.94 -7.12
CA GLY A 76 4.97 8.76 -6.29
C GLY A 76 5.96 7.77 -6.90
N GLU A 77 6.76 7.15 -6.08
CA GLU A 77 7.72 6.11 -6.45
C GLU A 77 7.41 4.84 -5.64
N MET A 78 7.29 3.72 -6.33
CA MET A 78 7.21 2.42 -5.68
C MET A 78 8.62 2.00 -5.30
N MET A 79 8.94 2.01 -4.00
CA MET A 79 10.29 1.76 -3.52
C MET A 79 10.57 0.27 -3.38
N ARG A 80 9.58 -0.49 -2.89
CA ARG A 80 9.73 -1.90 -2.61
C ARG A 80 8.41 -2.63 -2.76
N THR A 81 8.47 -3.84 -3.30
CA THR A 81 7.31 -4.72 -3.48
C THR A 81 7.65 -6.10 -2.97
N GLU A 82 6.76 -6.67 -2.17
CA GLU A 82 6.81 -8.05 -1.72
C GLU A 82 5.61 -8.81 -2.26
N ILE A 83 5.87 -9.93 -2.92
CA ILE A 83 4.83 -10.85 -3.39
C ILE A 83 4.71 -11.96 -2.35
N ILE A 84 3.51 -12.13 -1.80
CA ILE A 84 3.23 -13.02 -0.69
C ILE A 84 2.41 -14.20 -1.17
N ARG A 85 2.91 -15.40 -0.94
CA ARG A 85 2.34 -16.67 -1.38
C ARG A 85 2.07 -17.59 -0.20
N SER A 86 1.14 -18.52 -0.34
CA SER A 86 1.06 -19.63 0.59
C SER A 86 2.32 -20.50 0.45
N LYS A 87 2.85 -20.97 1.58
CA LYS A 87 4.03 -21.84 1.60
C LYS A 87 3.60 -23.30 1.88
N GLY A 88 3.65 -24.15 0.85
CA GLY A 88 3.22 -25.55 0.99
C GLY A 88 1.78 -25.71 1.47
N GLY A 89 0.87 -24.83 1.01
CA GLY A 89 -0.53 -24.80 1.44
C GLY A 89 -0.76 -24.14 2.81
N ASN A 90 0.31 -23.75 3.51
CA ASN A 90 0.21 -23.01 4.76
C ASN A 90 0.02 -21.53 4.48
N TRP A 91 -1.03 -20.96 5.06
CA TRP A 91 -1.37 -19.55 5.00
C TRP A 91 -1.76 -19.06 6.38
N ASN A 92 -1.02 -18.11 6.91
CA ASN A 92 -1.28 -17.53 8.22
C ASN A 92 -0.72 -16.12 8.32
N PHE A 93 -1.10 -15.39 9.37
CA PHE A 93 -0.68 -14.03 9.60
C PHE A 93 0.85 -13.84 9.62
N ASN A 94 1.63 -14.79 10.15
CA ASN A 94 3.09 -14.65 10.20
C ASN A 94 3.72 -14.60 8.81
N ILE A 95 3.17 -15.32 7.82
CA ILE A 95 3.64 -15.25 6.43
C ILE A 95 3.36 -13.88 5.84
N TYR A 96 2.17 -13.33 6.07
CA TYR A 96 1.75 -12.01 5.63
C TYR A 96 2.58 -10.91 6.30
N LYS A 97 2.68 -10.98 7.62
CA LYS A 97 3.44 -10.08 8.47
C LYS A 97 4.91 -9.98 8.06
N GLN A 98 5.58 -11.12 7.78
CA GLN A 98 6.98 -11.12 7.34
C GLN A 98 7.23 -10.27 6.09
N GLY A 99 6.27 -10.22 5.15
CA GLY A 99 6.34 -9.31 4.01
C GLY A 99 6.33 -7.85 4.44
N SER A 100 5.42 -7.47 5.33
CA SER A 100 5.24 -6.09 5.84
C SER A 100 6.43 -5.62 6.68
N TYR A 101 6.96 -6.46 7.56
CA TYR A 101 8.10 -6.11 8.44
C TYR A 101 9.40 -5.85 7.69
N LYS A 102 9.54 -6.34 6.45
CA LYS A 102 10.69 -6.00 5.61
C LYS A 102 10.76 -4.50 5.29
N TYR A 103 9.68 -3.75 5.54
CA TYR A 103 9.64 -2.31 5.35
C TYR A 103 10.18 -1.52 6.54
N ASN A 104 10.27 -2.13 7.73
CA ASN A 104 11.05 -1.59 8.84
C ASN A 104 12.54 -1.82 8.56
N CYS A 105 13.05 -1.24 7.47
CA CYS A 105 14.41 -1.45 7.00
C CYS A 105 15.30 -0.24 7.32
N ASN A 106 16.62 -0.50 7.30
CA ASN A 106 17.61 0.57 7.48
C ASN A 106 17.43 1.67 6.42
N LYS A 107 17.39 2.93 6.83
CA LYS A 107 17.22 4.11 5.97
C LYS A 107 18.27 4.19 4.86
N ASN A 108 19.50 3.71 5.13
CA ASN A 108 20.57 3.65 4.14
C ASN A 108 20.39 2.54 3.08
N ALA A 109 19.46 1.62 3.29
CA ALA A 109 19.15 0.57 2.30
C ALA A 109 18.18 1.03 1.20
N MET A 110 17.53 2.18 1.40
CA MET A 110 16.62 2.79 0.43
C MET A 110 16.91 4.28 0.34
N LEU A 111 17.63 4.67 -0.70
CA LEU A 111 18.01 6.05 -0.94
C LEU A 111 17.28 6.63 -2.16
N THR A 112 17.02 7.92 -2.12
CA THR A 112 16.54 8.71 -3.25
C THR A 112 17.57 8.74 -4.36
N LYS A 113 17.23 9.29 -5.53
CA LYS A 113 18.17 9.54 -6.63
C LYS A 113 19.30 10.47 -6.25
N THR A 114 19.09 11.30 -5.24
CA THR A 114 20.11 12.23 -4.68
C THR A 114 20.98 11.60 -3.59
N GLY A 115 20.78 10.32 -3.28
CA GLY A 115 21.54 9.61 -2.24
C GLY A 115 21.09 9.91 -0.81
N LEU A 116 19.96 10.57 -0.63
CA LEU A 116 19.38 10.88 0.68
C LEU A 116 18.37 9.80 1.09
N SER A 117 18.20 9.56 2.39
CA SER A 117 17.11 8.73 2.91
C SER A 117 15.76 9.41 2.66
N TYR A 118 14.72 8.62 2.34
CA TYR A 118 13.38 9.19 2.20
C TYR A 118 12.85 9.69 3.55
N PRO A 119 12.19 10.87 3.61
CA PRO A 119 11.54 11.32 4.83
C PRO A 119 10.32 10.43 5.14
N GLU A 120 10.17 10.02 6.40
CA GLU A 120 9.08 9.12 6.84
C GLU A 120 7.69 9.67 6.51
N LYS A 121 7.53 11.00 6.57
CA LYS A 121 6.29 11.70 6.19
C LYS A 121 5.88 11.56 4.71
N CYS A 122 6.70 10.95 3.85
CA CYS A 122 6.31 10.65 2.47
C CYS A 122 6.02 9.17 2.25
N LEU A 123 6.25 8.31 3.24
CA LEU A 123 6.09 6.86 3.11
C LEU A 123 4.66 6.41 3.33
N VAL A 124 4.26 5.40 2.56
CA VAL A 124 2.99 4.70 2.71
C VAL A 124 3.16 3.25 2.29
N CYS A 125 2.64 2.35 3.12
CA CYS A 125 2.56 0.94 2.81
C CYS A 125 1.18 0.62 2.25
N TYR A 126 1.13 -0.04 1.10
CA TYR A 126 -0.11 -0.46 0.46
C TYR A 126 -0.23 -1.98 0.43
N ALA A 127 -1.46 -2.48 0.58
CA ALA A 127 -1.81 -3.88 0.40
C ALA A 127 -2.81 -4.04 -0.76
N TYR A 128 -2.61 -5.06 -1.58
CA TYR A 128 -3.61 -5.51 -2.54
C TYR A 128 -4.63 -6.39 -1.82
N VAL A 129 -5.90 -6.07 -1.99
CA VAL A 129 -7.01 -6.77 -1.31
C VAL A 129 -7.58 -7.93 -2.12
N ASN A 130 -7.24 -8.00 -3.40
CA ASN A 130 -7.62 -9.09 -4.29
C ASN A 130 -6.37 -9.86 -4.72
N PRO A 131 -6.42 -11.20 -4.79
CA PRO A 131 -5.27 -11.99 -5.20
C PRO A 131 -5.00 -11.86 -6.71
N SER A 132 -3.73 -11.90 -7.08
CA SER A 132 -3.24 -11.92 -8.45
C SER A 132 -3.09 -13.34 -8.97
N ASP A 133 -3.31 -13.54 -10.27
CA ASP A 133 -3.03 -14.78 -10.98
C ASP A 133 -1.54 -14.84 -11.38
N GLU A 134 -0.76 -15.63 -10.66
CA GLU A 134 0.68 -15.75 -10.89
C GLU A 134 1.02 -16.37 -12.25
N LEU A 135 0.24 -17.35 -12.69
CA LEU A 135 0.50 -18.00 -13.98
C LEU A 135 0.36 -17.00 -15.11
N LYS A 136 -0.67 -16.17 -15.05
CA LYS A 136 -0.87 -15.10 -16.01
C LYS A 136 0.22 -14.03 -15.90
N CYS A 137 0.60 -13.62 -14.69
CA CYS A 137 1.69 -12.65 -14.48
C CYS A 137 3.01 -13.15 -15.08
N VAL A 138 3.34 -14.42 -14.88
CA VAL A 138 4.53 -15.04 -15.45
C VAL A 138 4.44 -15.11 -16.99
N SER A 139 3.29 -15.53 -17.52
CA SER A 139 3.07 -15.56 -18.98
C SER A 139 3.27 -14.20 -19.64
N ASP A 140 2.61 -13.16 -19.11
CA ASP A 140 2.71 -11.80 -19.63
C ASP A 140 4.15 -11.27 -19.53
N THR A 141 4.87 -11.65 -18.47
CA THR A 141 6.28 -11.28 -18.28
C THR A 141 7.18 -11.97 -19.31
N PHE A 142 6.93 -13.23 -19.63
CA PHE A 142 7.65 -13.93 -20.70
C PHE A 142 7.37 -13.34 -22.08
N GLU A 143 6.13 -12.96 -22.35
CA GLU A 143 5.78 -12.27 -23.62
C GLU A 143 6.53 -10.95 -23.74
N PHE A 144 6.58 -10.16 -22.67
CA PHE A 144 7.34 -8.91 -22.62
C PHE A 144 8.84 -9.15 -22.84
N TYR A 145 9.43 -10.15 -22.17
CA TYR A 145 10.83 -10.52 -22.35
C TYR A 145 11.13 -10.95 -23.79
N ASN A 146 10.32 -11.81 -24.38
CA ASN A 146 10.47 -12.27 -25.75
C ASN A 146 10.40 -11.10 -26.74
N LYS A 147 9.52 -10.15 -26.51
CA LYS A 147 9.42 -8.93 -27.34
C LYS A 147 10.73 -8.13 -27.30
N ILE A 148 11.29 -7.86 -26.10
CA ILE A 148 12.57 -7.16 -25.96
C ILE A 148 13.68 -7.93 -26.71
N GLN A 149 13.71 -9.24 -26.56
CA GLN A 149 14.71 -10.08 -27.22
C GLN A 149 14.61 -10.03 -28.75
N GLN A 150 13.40 -10.07 -29.30
CA GLN A 150 13.18 -9.96 -30.74
C GLN A 150 13.62 -8.59 -31.27
N GLU A 151 13.21 -7.50 -30.59
CA GLU A 151 13.60 -6.14 -30.95
C GLU A 151 15.12 -5.94 -30.90
N LEU A 152 15.81 -6.54 -29.91
CA LEU A 152 17.28 -6.53 -29.84
C LEU A 152 17.93 -7.26 -31.03
N ILE A 153 17.44 -8.45 -31.38
CA ILE A 153 17.94 -9.21 -32.55
C ILE A 153 17.75 -8.43 -33.85
N GLU A 154 16.60 -7.79 -34.04
CA GLU A 154 16.33 -6.96 -35.20
C GLU A 154 17.26 -5.75 -35.28
N SER A 155 17.50 -5.06 -34.14
CA SER A 155 18.44 -3.94 -34.06
C SER A 155 19.86 -4.38 -34.38
N TYR A 156 20.26 -5.54 -33.89
CA TYR A 156 21.57 -6.13 -34.22
C TYR A 156 21.70 -6.43 -35.71
N ARG A 157 20.68 -7.02 -36.35
CA ARG A 157 20.66 -7.30 -37.80
C ARG A 157 20.73 -6.06 -38.66
N LYS A 158 20.21 -4.93 -38.14
CA LYS A 158 20.24 -3.62 -38.85
C LYS A 158 21.52 -2.83 -38.56
N ASP A 159 22.46 -3.39 -37.79
CA ASP A 159 23.69 -2.73 -37.30
C ASP A 159 23.42 -1.36 -36.63
N SER A 160 22.27 -1.29 -35.92
CA SER A 160 21.83 -0.09 -35.23
C SER A 160 22.39 -0.06 -33.80
N LYS A 161 23.50 0.63 -33.58
CA LYS A 161 24.13 0.76 -32.26
C LYS A 161 23.18 1.38 -31.23
N ASP A 162 22.52 2.47 -31.58
CA ASP A 162 21.59 3.17 -30.69
C ASP A 162 20.38 2.28 -30.34
N GLY A 163 19.87 1.51 -31.30
CA GLY A 163 18.79 0.54 -31.07
C GLY A 163 19.21 -0.59 -30.13
N ILE A 164 20.42 -1.11 -30.26
CA ILE A 164 20.94 -2.14 -29.37
C ILE A 164 21.05 -1.60 -27.94
N GLU A 165 21.62 -0.43 -27.74
CA GLU A 165 21.78 0.19 -26.44
C GLU A 165 20.42 0.46 -25.76
N ASP A 166 19.44 1.01 -26.51
CA ASP A 166 18.08 1.24 -26.01
C ASP A 166 17.42 -0.08 -25.54
N HIS A 167 17.55 -1.17 -26.30
CA HIS A 167 16.96 -2.45 -25.93
C HIS A 167 17.66 -3.09 -24.74
N LEU A 168 18.98 -2.99 -24.62
CA LEU A 168 19.71 -3.49 -23.46
C LEU A 168 19.26 -2.81 -22.16
N THR A 169 18.90 -1.52 -22.20
CA THR A 169 18.37 -0.80 -21.04
C THR A 169 16.98 -1.26 -20.60
N LYS A 170 16.24 -2.01 -21.45
CA LYS A 170 14.92 -2.55 -21.15
C LYS A 170 14.94 -3.86 -20.35
N PHE A 171 16.04 -4.64 -20.40
CA PHE A 171 16.11 -5.92 -19.70
C PHE A 171 15.89 -5.82 -18.16
N PRO A 172 16.45 -4.82 -17.44
CA PRO A 172 16.16 -4.64 -16.02
C PRO A 172 14.67 -4.39 -15.73
N LYS A 173 13.92 -3.83 -16.71
CA LYS A 173 12.48 -3.54 -16.57
C LYS A 173 11.61 -4.79 -16.58
N VAL A 174 12.13 -5.98 -16.89
CA VAL A 174 11.36 -7.24 -16.86
C VAL A 174 10.82 -7.51 -15.45
N PHE A 175 11.61 -7.25 -14.40
CA PHE A 175 11.15 -7.41 -13.02
C PHE A 175 10.12 -6.33 -12.60
N GLU A 176 10.26 -5.12 -13.13
CA GLU A 176 9.25 -4.07 -12.92
C GLU A 176 7.95 -4.43 -13.63
N HIS A 177 8.05 -5.01 -14.83
CA HIS A 177 6.89 -5.50 -15.56
C HIS A 177 6.17 -6.62 -14.82
N LEU A 178 6.89 -7.59 -14.25
CA LEU A 178 6.29 -8.65 -13.41
C LEU A 178 5.47 -8.04 -12.25
N ARG A 179 6.00 -7.03 -11.56
CA ARG A 179 5.27 -6.33 -10.50
C ARG A 179 4.01 -5.64 -11.03
N SER A 180 4.11 -5.01 -12.19
CA SER A 180 2.96 -4.39 -12.86
C SER A 180 1.90 -5.42 -13.24
N CYS A 181 2.30 -6.61 -13.69
CA CYS A 181 1.39 -7.71 -14.00
C CYS A 181 0.61 -8.17 -12.77
N HIS A 182 1.25 -8.23 -11.58
CA HIS A 182 0.53 -8.53 -10.34
C HIS A 182 -0.53 -7.49 -9.99
N ALA A 183 -0.30 -6.23 -10.33
CA ALA A 183 -1.29 -5.18 -10.11
C ALA A 183 -2.51 -5.29 -11.03
N THR A 184 -2.36 -5.84 -12.23
CA THR A 184 -3.40 -5.86 -13.28
C THR A 184 -4.07 -7.21 -13.46
N ASN A 185 -3.35 -8.32 -13.23
CA ASN A 185 -3.85 -9.68 -13.45
C ASN A 185 -4.50 -10.26 -12.19
N LEU A 186 -5.69 -9.78 -11.85
CA LEU A 186 -6.45 -10.33 -10.74
C LEU A 186 -6.99 -11.73 -11.09
N SER A 187 -6.83 -12.69 -10.17
CA SER A 187 -7.44 -14.01 -10.23
C SER A 187 -8.91 -13.96 -9.86
N ARG A 188 -9.20 -13.30 -8.73
CA ARG A 188 -10.55 -13.13 -8.18
C ARG A 188 -10.77 -11.69 -7.76
N ARG A 189 -12.00 -11.20 -7.94
CA ARG A 189 -12.45 -9.93 -7.37
C ARG A 189 -13.33 -10.21 -6.17
N ILE A 190 -12.75 -10.07 -4.98
CA ILE A 190 -13.44 -10.25 -3.71
C ILE A 190 -13.96 -8.90 -3.22
N TRP A 191 -13.16 -7.86 -3.39
CA TRP A 191 -13.42 -6.51 -2.91
C TRP A 191 -13.41 -5.47 -4.04
N ARG A 192 -14.26 -4.47 -3.90
CA ARG A 192 -14.21 -3.21 -4.66
C ARG A 192 -13.90 -2.09 -3.68
N ASP A 193 -13.07 -1.17 -4.10
CA ASP A 193 -12.67 -0.02 -3.32
C ASP A 193 -13.35 1.25 -3.84
N ILE A 194 -13.87 2.05 -2.92
CA ILE A 194 -14.28 3.44 -3.13
C ILE A 194 -13.31 4.30 -2.35
N ASP A 195 -12.51 5.09 -3.04
CA ASP A 195 -11.56 6.05 -2.46
C ASP A 195 -12.27 7.39 -2.27
N ILE A 196 -12.28 7.90 -1.04
CA ILE A 196 -12.96 9.13 -0.63
C ILE A 196 -11.92 10.09 -0.09
N ASP A 197 -11.56 11.10 -0.86
CA ASP A 197 -10.68 12.20 -0.43
C ASP A 197 -11.51 13.29 0.27
N LEU A 198 -11.09 13.70 1.47
CA LEU A 198 -11.67 14.83 2.21
C LEU A 198 -11.09 16.15 1.73
N ILE A 199 -11.86 17.22 1.81
CA ILE A 199 -11.35 18.59 1.66
C ILE A 199 -10.33 18.89 2.77
N ASP A 200 -9.34 19.75 2.48
CA ASP A 200 -8.18 19.95 3.36
C ASP A 200 -8.57 20.43 4.77
N GLU A 201 -9.61 21.26 4.88
CA GLU A 201 -10.11 21.79 6.15
C GLU A 201 -10.63 20.74 7.11
N LEU A 202 -11.04 19.57 6.60
CA LEU A 202 -11.62 18.49 7.40
C LEU A 202 -10.62 17.40 7.77
N LYS A 203 -9.46 17.37 7.11
CA LYS A 203 -8.45 16.32 7.34
C LYS A 203 -7.93 16.28 8.78
N GLU A 204 -7.88 17.44 9.46
CA GLU A 204 -7.40 17.58 10.84
C GLU A 204 -8.54 17.78 11.87
N ASP A 205 -9.79 17.94 11.42
CA ASP A 205 -10.97 18.15 12.30
C ASP A 205 -11.53 16.81 12.78
N LYS A 206 -11.18 16.42 13.99
CA LYS A 206 -11.57 15.12 14.56
C LYS A 206 -13.08 14.97 14.79
N GLU A 207 -13.77 16.06 15.14
CA GLU A 207 -15.23 16.02 15.40
C GLU A 207 -15.98 15.82 14.08
N LYS A 208 -15.59 16.56 13.06
CA LYS A 208 -16.14 16.42 11.72
C LYS A 208 -15.84 15.07 11.09
N ARG A 209 -14.61 14.56 11.27
CA ARG A 209 -14.26 13.20 10.81
C ARG A 209 -15.17 12.15 11.42
N LYS A 210 -15.44 12.24 12.72
CA LYS A 210 -16.35 11.32 13.39
C LYS A 210 -17.79 11.40 12.85
N GLU A 211 -18.30 12.59 12.60
CA GLU A 211 -19.61 12.79 11.95
C GLU A 211 -19.65 12.15 10.54
N ILE A 212 -18.57 12.29 9.79
CA ILE A 212 -18.44 11.69 8.45
C ILE A 212 -18.40 10.16 8.55
N GLU A 213 -17.65 9.61 9.49
CA GLU A 213 -17.55 8.16 9.74
C GLU A 213 -18.91 7.55 10.05
N GLU A 214 -19.66 8.14 10.97
CA GLU A 214 -21.02 7.70 11.33
C GLU A 214 -21.96 7.74 10.11
N ASN A 215 -21.87 8.79 9.29
CA ASN A 215 -22.67 8.91 8.07
C ASN A 215 -22.27 7.88 7.00
N LEU A 216 -20.98 7.66 6.79
CA LEU A 216 -20.49 6.64 5.86
C LEU A 216 -20.94 5.25 6.30
N GLU A 217 -20.76 4.91 7.58
CA GLU A 217 -21.17 3.62 8.13
C GLU A 217 -22.67 3.40 7.95
N PHE A 218 -23.50 4.42 8.21
CA PHE A 218 -24.95 4.36 7.98
C PHE A 218 -25.29 4.11 6.51
N GLU A 219 -24.77 4.90 5.57
CA GLU A 219 -25.08 4.79 4.15
C GLU A 219 -24.60 3.44 3.56
N PHE A 220 -23.42 2.97 3.98
CA PHE A 220 -22.90 1.68 3.53
C PHE A 220 -23.69 0.49 4.14
N THR A 221 -24.10 0.60 5.39
CA THR A 221 -24.95 -0.41 6.06
C THR A 221 -26.29 -0.56 5.36
N GLU A 222 -26.97 0.56 5.09
CA GLU A 222 -28.26 0.58 4.38
C GLU A 222 -28.14 0.02 2.96
N LYS A 223 -26.99 0.25 2.30
CA LYS A 223 -26.81 -0.16 0.91
C LYS A 223 -26.34 -1.59 0.74
N PHE A 224 -25.39 -2.03 1.55
CA PHE A 224 -24.70 -3.31 1.37
C PHE A 224 -24.95 -4.31 2.50
N GLY A 225 -25.48 -3.84 3.63
CA GLY A 225 -25.63 -4.62 4.87
C GLY A 225 -24.32 -4.68 5.67
N LYS A 226 -24.45 -4.84 7.00
CA LYS A 226 -23.32 -5.05 7.91
C LYS A 226 -22.44 -6.22 7.43
N SER A 227 -21.18 -6.23 7.80
CA SER A 227 -20.18 -7.26 7.43
C SER A 227 -19.85 -7.39 5.92
N ASN A 228 -20.44 -6.59 5.05
CA ASN A 228 -20.15 -6.59 3.61
C ASN A 228 -19.27 -5.43 3.15
N PHE A 229 -18.86 -4.58 4.06
CA PHE A 229 -17.95 -3.46 3.75
C PHE A 229 -17.01 -3.17 4.93
N VAL A 230 -15.87 -2.61 4.62
CA VAL A 230 -14.88 -2.13 5.60
C VAL A 230 -14.49 -0.72 5.27
N ILE A 231 -14.48 0.17 6.26
CA ILE A 231 -14.02 1.55 6.15
C ILE A 231 -12.63 1.65 6.76
N ILE A 232 -11.65 2.04 5.94
CA ILE A 232 -10.25 2.25 6.33
C ILE A 232 -10.02 3.75 6.40
N GLU A 233 -9.73 4.26 7.58
CA GLU A 233 -9.33 5.65 7.80
C GLU A 233 -7.88 5.85 7.36
N THR A 234 -7.63 6.92 6.63
CA THR A 234 -6.32 7.33 6.14
C THR A 234 -6.05 8.80 6.46
N SER A 235 -4.83 9.25 6.22
CA SER A 235 -4.48 10.66 6.43
C SER A 235 -5.22 11.64 5.51
N GLY A 236 -5.76 11.17 4.38
CA GLY A 236 -6.43 12.00 3.36
C GLY A 236 -7.94 11.86 3.33
N GLY A 237 -8.47 10.80 3.93
CA GLY A 237 -9.87 10.43 3.81
C GLY A 237 -10.10 8.97 4.14
N TYR A 238 -10.87 8.27 3.30
CA TYR A 238 -11.29 6.90 3.57
C TYR A 238 -11.17 6.02 2.34
N HIS A 239 -10.79 4.75 2.54
CA HIS A 239 -10.99 3.67 1.58
C HIS A 239 -12.13 2.77 2.06
N CYS A 240 -13.17 2.63 1.24
CA CYS A 240 -14.33 1.80 1.57
C CYS A 240 -14.31 0.54 0.70
N LEU A 241 -13.90 -0.58 1.30
CA LEU A 241 -13.90 -1.89 0.65
C LEU A 241 -15.29 -2.52 0.73
N ILE A 242 -15.86 -2.93 -0.41
CA ILE A 242 -17.18 -3.56 -0.50
C ILE A 242 -17.00 -4.97 -1.06
N ARG A 243 -17.61 -5.96 -0.42
CA ARG A 243 -17.66 -7.33 -0.96
C ARG A 243 -18.40 -7.34 -2.29
N VAL A 244 -17.77 -7.86 -3.33
CA VAL A 244 -18.36 -7.90 -4.68
C VAL A 244 -19.67 -8.66 -4.71
N SER A 245 -19.81 -9.72 -3.88
CA SER A 245 -21.03 -10.51 -3.75
C SER A 245 -22.25 -9.73 -3.21
N SER A 246 -22.04 -8.63 -2.51
CA SER A 246 -23.10 -7.77 -1.98
C SER A 246 -23.53 -6.65 -2.93
N ILE A 247 -22.85 -6.50 -4.08
CA ILE A 247 -23.11 -5.42 -5.02
C ILE A 247 -24.27 -5.79 -5.94
N ASN A 248 -25.48 -5.36 -5.57
CA ASN A 248 -26.71 -5.60 -6.32
C ASN A 248 -27.12 -4.44 -7.25
N SER A 249 -26.31 -3.36 -7.34
CA SER A 249 -26.68 -2.14 -8.05
C SER A 249 -25.43 -1.44 -8.60
N ASN A 250 -25.66 -0.43 -9.43
CA ASN A 250 -24.60 0.37 -10.01
C ASN A 250 -23.89 1.20 -8.90
N LEU A 251 -22.61 0.87 -8.62
CA LEU A 251 -21.78 1.60 -7.67
C LEU A 251 -21.55 3.06 -8.05
N LYS A 252 -21.51 3.38 -9.35
CA LYS A 252 -21.37 4.76 -9.81
C LYS A 252 -22.51 5.64 -9.32
N THR A 253 -23.75 5.17 -9.42
CA THR A 253 -24.91 5.88 -8.89
C THR A 253 -24.85 6.03 -7.37
N PHE A 254 -24.30 5.04 -6.66
CA PHE A 254 -24.09 5.16 -5.22
C PHE A 254 -23.03 6.22 -4.88
N CYS A 255 -21.90 6.26 -5.60
CA CYS A 255 -20.90 7.31 -5.43
C CYS A 255 -21.47 8.71 -5.74
N GLU A 256 -22.31 8.83 -6.78
CA GLU A 256 -23.02 10.08 -7.11
C GLU A 256 -23.94 10.52 -5.96
N LYS A 257 -24.65 9.57 -5.32
CA LYS A 257 -25.47 9.85 -4.14
C LYS A 257 -24.60 10.33 -2.97
N LEU A 258 -23.49 9.66 -2.67
CA LEU A 258 -22.57 10.08 -1.61
C LEU A 258 -22.04 11.51 -1.85
N ASN A 259 -21.72 11.86 -3.09
CA ASN A 259 -21.30 13.22 -3.45
C ASN A 259 -22.37 14.27 -3.18
N LEU A 260 -23.66 13.93 -3.31
CA LEU A 260 -24.78 14.85 -3.02
C LEU A 260 -25.01 15.03 -1.51
N ILE A 261 -24.67 14.05 -0.69
CA ILE A 261 -24.76 14.10 0.76
C ILE A 261 -23.59 14.91 1.36
N GLY A 262 -22.46 14.94 0.65
CA GLY A 262 -21.18 15.42 1.16
C GLY A 262 -20.73 16.75 0.63
N ILE A 263 -21.00 17.83 1.38
CA ILE A 263 -20.22 19.09 1.29
C ILE A 263 -18.75 18.86 1.73
N PHE A 264 -18.42 17.65 2.17
CA PHE A 264 -17.18 17.29 2.88
C PHE A 264 -16.14 16.60 2.02
N PHE A 265 -16.50 16.16 0.81
CA PHE A 265 -15.61 15.36 -0.04
C PHE A 265 -15.02 16.20 -1.18
N GLU A 266 -13.70 16.16 -1.31
CA GLU A 266 -13.00 16.74 -2.46
C GLU A 266 -13.25 15.88 -3.70
N GLU A 267 -13.16 14.55 -3.53
CA GLU A 267 -13.36 13.59 -4.61
C GLU A 267 -13.81 12.23 -4.08
N ILE A 268 -14.72 11.58 -4.79
CA ILE A 268 -15.08 10.17 -4.59
C ILE A 268 -14.77 9.41 -5.86
N LYS A 269 -13.86 8.45 -5.78
CA LYS A 269 -13.41 7.62 -6.89
C LYS A 269 -13.79 6.17 -6.68
N LEU A 270 -14.54 5.61 -7.63
CA LEU A 270 -14.63 4.16 -7.75
C LEU A 270 -13.34 3.67 -8.39
N THR A 271 -12.52 2.97 -7.60
CA THR A 271 -11.22 2.46 -8.06
C THR A 271 -11.40 1.47 -9.21
N GLU A 272 -10.67 1.66 -10.30
CA GLU A 272 -10.72 0.76 -11.45
C GLU A 272 -10.22 -0.64 -11.09
N ALA A 273 -10.64 -1.63 -11.90
CA ALA A 273 -10.49 -3.04 -11.58
C ALA A 273 -9.04 -3.54 -11.38
N GLY A 274 -8.04 -2.79 -11.83
CA GLY A 274 -6.63 -3.20 -11.77
C GLY A 274 -5.80 -2.50 -10.68
N SER A 275 -6.35 -1.50 -9.96
CA SER A 275 -5.58 -0.68 -9.00
C SER A 275 -6.13 -0.76 -7.58
N GLN A 276 -6.59 -1.95 -7.18
CA GLN A 276 -7.20 -2.17 -5.87
C GLN A 276 -6.14 -2.41 -4.79
N PHE A 277 -5.34 -1.40 -4.51
CA PHE A 277 -4.45 -1.39 -3.37
C PHE A 277 -4.87 -0.26 -2.43
N VAL A 278 -4.94 -0.59 -1.15
CA VAL A 278 -5.33 0.34 -0.10
C VAL A 278 -4.17 0.53 0.86
N PRO A 279 -4.07 1.66 1.55
CA PRO A 279 -3.13 1.81 2.65
C PRO A 279 -3.34 0.67 3.65
N LEU A 280 -2.25 -0.01 4.02
CA LEU A 280 -2.31 -1.20 4.89
C LEU A 280 -2.64 -0.78 6.32
N PRO A 281 -3.78 -1.22 6.90
CA PRO A 281 -4.10 -0.96 8.29
C PRO A 281 -3.00 -1.47 9.24
N GLY A 282 -2.76 -0.71 10.31
CA GLY A 282 -1.67 -0.95 11.26
C GLY A 282 -0.33 -0.38 10.82
N THR A 283 -0.24 0.30 9.67
CA THR A 283 0.96 1.00 9.21
C THR A 283 0.79 2.51 9.25
N LEU A 284 1.91 3.22 9.20
CA LEU A 284 1.90 4.67 9.10
C LEU A 284 1.77 5.12 7.65
N GLN A 285 0.81 6.02 7.39
CA GLN A 285 0.70 6.78 6.17
C GLN A 285 1.00 8.24 6.43
N TYR A 286 2.11 8.73 5.95
CA TYR A 286 2.56 10.11 6.18
C TYR A 286 2.67 10.47 7.67
N GLY A 287 3.03 9.50 8.52
CA GLY A 287 3.11 9.64 9.97
C GLY A 287 1.78 9.45 10.72
N ASN A 288 0.66 9.19 10.01
CA ASN A 288 -0.63 8.90 10.63
C ASN A 288 -0.93 7.40 10.55
N LEU A 289 -1.45 6.83 11.65
CA LEU A 289 -1.83 5.43 11.69
C LEU A 289 -3.06 5.17 10.82
N VAL A 290 -2.95 4.22 9.90
CA VAL A 290 -4.06 3.71 9.10
C VAL A 290 -4.90 2.75 9.95
N LYS A 291 -6.19 3.00 10.08
CA LYS A 291 -7.11 2.26 10.96
C LYS A 291 -8.34 1.75 10.23
N ILE A 292 -8.95 0.74 10.81
CA ILE A 292 -10.28 0.26 10.41
C ILE A 292 -11.30 0.79 11.42
N ILE A 293 -12.39 1.38 10.93
CA ILE A 293 -13.38 2.06 11.77
C ILE A 293 -14.45 1.08 12.25
N ASN A 294 -15.07 0.33 11.35
CA ASN A 294 -16.25 -0.51 11.62
C ASN A 294 -15.93 -1.98 11.93
N LYS A 295 -14.94 -2.25 12.78
CA LYS A 295 -14.50 -3.62 13.13
C LYS A 295 -15.57 -4.44 13.82
N GLU A 296 -16.38 -3.79 14.67
CA GLU A 296 -17.38 -4.46 15.51
C GLU A 296 -18.45 -5.15 14.68
N ASP A 297 -18.77 -4.61 13.52
CA ASP A 297 -19.76 -5.18 12.60
C ASP A 297 -19.35 -6.54 12.01
N PHE A 298 -18.07 -6.91 12.06
CA PHE A 298 -17.55 -8.18 11.52
C PHE A 298 -17.50 -9.32 12.55
N ASN A 299 -17.64 -9.02 13.84
CA ASN A 299 -17.54 -10.02 14.90
C ASN A 299 -18.88 -10.74 15.17
N GLU A 300 -19.96 -10.38 14.49
CA GLU A 300 -21.31 -10.93 14.68
C GLU A 300 -21.72 -12.02 13.65
N VAL A 301 -20.77 -12.54 12.85
CA VAL A 301 -21.06 -13.54 11.80
C VAL A 301 -20.45 -14.89 12.11
#